data_109738abc34663d091550029c7aa0871
#
_entry.id   109738abc34663d091550029c7aa0871
#
_cell.length_a   1.000
_cell.length_b   1.000
_cell.length_c   1.000
_cell.angle_alpha   90.00
_cell.angle_beta   90.00
_cell.angle_gamma   90.00
#
_symmetry.space_group_name_H-M   'P 1'
#
loop_
_entity.id
_entity.type
_entity.pdbx_description
1 polymer ?
#
loop_
_entity_poly.entity_id
_entity_poly.type
_entity_poly.pdbx_seq_one_letter_code
_entity_poly.pdbx_strand_id
1 'polypeptide(L)'
;KPSKGELYFNGNKEVLDSPRDSQNLGLEMVYQDLALAGNLPIGENIFLGREPTKNLGFLKILDYKKIKEMSEAHLDKLKIHVKSADQKVEELSGGQRQAIAIARATAFNSKLVIMDEPTAALAIKEVGKVLDLINGLKKIGVSVIIISHRMDDIFAVCDRVTALFQGTNFAEAE
;
A
#
# COMPACT_ATOMS: atom_id res chain seq x y z
N LYS A 1 6.68 -1.64 -18.87
CA LYS A 1 6.26 -2.68 -19.83
C LYS A 1 7.39 -3.70 -20.00
N PRO A 2 7.13 -5.00 -19.86
CA PRO A 2 8.17 -6.01 -20.04
C PRO A 2 8.70 -5.99 -21.48
N SER A 3 10.01 -6.24 -21.63
CA SER A 3 10.63 -6.33 -22.97
C SER A 3 10.22 -7.60 -23.71
N LYS A 4 9.95 -8.68 -22.97
CA LYS A 4 9.48 -9.97 -23.48
C LYS A 4 8.62 -10.66 -22.40
N GLY A 5 7.81 -11.62 -22.83
CA GLY A 5 6.93 -12.39 -21.94
C GLY A 5 5.52 -11.83 -21.88
N GLU A 6 4.70 -12.46 -21.06
CA GLU A 6 3.29 -12.18 -20.91
C GLU A 6 2.96 -12.02 -19.43
N LEU A 7 2.04 -11.12 -19.12
CA LEU A 7 1.51 -10.92 -17.78
C LEU A 7 0.11 -11.54 -17.71
N TYR A 8 -0.11 -12.33 -16.68
CA TYR A 8 -1.43 -12.89 -16.37
C TYR A 8 -1.85 -12.45 -14.97
N PHE A 9 -3.09 -11.97 -14.83
CA PHE A 9 -3.68 -11.63 -13.55
C PHE A 9 -5.06 -12.29 -13.44
N ASN A 10 -5.28 -13.08 -12.37
CA ASN A 10 -6.48 -13.89 -12.19
C ASN A 10 -6.83 -14.77 -13.41
N GLY A 11 -5.82 -15.34 -14.07
CA GLY A 11 -5.98 -16.20 -15.25
C GLY A 11 -6.19 -15.45 -16.58
N ASN A 12 -6.33 -14.13 -16.57
CA ASN A 12 -6.48 -13.32 -17.76
C ASN A 12 -5.15 -12.72 -18.18
N LYS A 13 -4.88 -12.71 -19.49
CA LYS A 13 -3.73 -12.01 -20.06
C LYS A 13 -3.97 -10.51 -20.02
N GLU A 14 -3.06 -9.77 -19.43
CA GLU A 14 -3.17 -8.32 -19.23
C GLU A 14 -2.02 -7.59 -19.92
N VAL A 15 -2.34 -6.39 -20.41
CA VAL A 15 -1.36 -5.44 -20.98
C VAL A 15 -1.45 -4.17 -20.16
N LEU A 16 -0.39 -3.84 -19.45
CA LEU A 16 -0.32 -2.64 -18.61
C LEU A 16 0.48 -1.57 -19.34
N ASP A 17 -0.18 -0.59 -19.90
CA ASP A 17 0.44 0.53 -20.62
C ASP A 17 0.57 1.79 -19.74
N SER A 18 -0.20 1.84 -18.63
CA SER A 18 -0.20 2.96 -17.69
C SER A 18 -0.36 2.49 -16.23
N PRO A 19 0.03 3.33 -15.24
CA PRO A 19 -0.29 3.06 -13.83
C PRO A 19 -1.79 2.89 -13.55
N ARG A 20 -2.65 3.54 -14.33
CA ARG A 20 -4.11 3.38 -14.22
C ARG A 20 -4.58 1.99 -14.55
N ASP A 21 -3.93 1.31 -15.49
CA ASP A 21 -4.33 -0.06 -15.87
C ASP A 21 -4.11 -1.01 -14.71
N SER A 22 -2.96 -0.93 -14.03
CA SER A 22 -2.69 -1.72 -12.82
C SER A 22 -3.67 -1.38 -11.70
N GLN A 23 -3.96 -0.11 -11.47
CA GLN A 23 -4.92 0.33 -10.46
C GLN A 23 -6.34 -0.19 -10.73
N ASN A 24 -6.78 -0.20 -11.99
CA ASN A 24 -8.09 -0.73 -12.39
C ASN A 24 -8.20 -2.24 -12.13
N LEU A 25 -7.10 -2.98 -12.21
CA LEU A 25 -7.04 -4.39 -11.82
C LEU A 25 -7.02 -4.61 -10.30
N GLY A 26 -6.78 -3.57 -9.52
CA GLY A 26 -6.57 -3.63 -8.07
C GLY A 26 -5.12 -3.99 -7.68
N LEU A 27 -4.16 -3.68 -8.56
CA LEU A 27 -2.73 -3.78 -8.27
C LEU A 27 -2.23 -2.44 -7.74
N GLU A 28 -1.69 -2.42 -6.55
CA GLU A 28 -1.15 -1.22 -5.91
C GLU A 28 0.28 -1.47 -5.43
N MET A 29 1.04 -0.40 -5.24
CA MET A 29 2.43 -0.49 -4.81
C MET A 29 2.71 0.46 -3.65
N VAL A 30 3.47 -0.03 -2.68
CA VAL A 30 4.10 0.76 -1.62
C VAL A 30 5.59 0.83 -1.94
N TYR A 31 6.04 2.02 -2.28
CA TYR A 31 7.44 2.28 -2.63
C TYR A 31 8.30 2.45 -1.37
N GLN A 32 9.59 2.23 -1.50
CA GLN A 32 10.56 2.38 -0.43
C GLN A 32 10.59 3.82 0.14
N ASP A 33 10.41 4.84 -0.69
CA ASP A 33 10.35 6.25 -0.31
C ASP A 33 8.96 6.70 0.18
N LEU A 34 7.98 5.78 0.25
CA LEU A 34 6.59 5.94 0.64
C LEU A 34 5.77 6.90 -0.23
N ALA A 35 6.39 7.81 -0.96
CA ALA A 35 5.75 8.83 -1.81
C ALA A 35 4.57 9.57 -1.11
N LEU A 36 4.72 9.92 0.17
CA LEU A 36 3.74 10.68 0.95
C LEU A 36 4.08 12.17 0.94
N ALA A 37 3.07 13.02 0.81
CA ALA A 37 3.19 14.47 0.93
C ALA A 37 3.18 14.86 2.42
N GLY A 38 4.35 15.18 2.99
CA GLY A 38 4.51 15.44 4.42
C GLY A 38 3.66 16.60 4.94
N ASN A 39 3.48 17.64 4.13
CA ASN A 39 2.72 18.85 4.46
C ASN A 39 1.20 18.68 4.39
N LEU A 40 0.71 17.57 3.83
CA LEU A 40 -0.72 17.27 3.74
C LEU A 40 -1.20 16.41 4.90
N PRO A 41 -2.48 16.52 5.26
CA PRO A 41 -3.15 15.61 6.19
C PRO A 41 -3.11 14.15 5.77
N ILE A 42 -3.22 13.25 6.74
CA ILE A 42 -3.31 11.79 6.51
C ILE A 42 -4.44 11.46 5.53
N GLY A 43 -5.64 12.02 5.76
CA GLY A 43 -6.80 11.76 4.91
C GLY A 43 -6.59 12.15 3.46
N GLU A 44 -5.98 13.31 3.21
CA GLU A 44 -5.65 13.76 1.85
C GLU A 44 -4.58 12.88 1.21
N ASN A 45 -3.58 12.42 1.97
CA ASN A 45 -2.57 11.48 1.47
C ASN A 45 -3.18 10.13 1.05
N ILE A 46 -4.15 9.61 1.81
CA ILE A 46 -4.81 8.33 1.49
C ILE A 46 -5.56 8.43 0.16
N PHE A 47 -6.24 9.55 -0.09
CA PHE A 47 -7.07 9.74 -1.29
C PHE A 47 -6.39 10.53 -2.42
N LEU A 48 -5.11 10.84 -2.30
CA LEU A 48 -4.38 11.67 -3.26
C LEU A 48 -4.51 11.14 -4.70
N GLY A 49 -5.02 12.00 -5.59
CA GLY A 49 -5.30 11.67 -6.99
C GLY A 49 -6.62 10.93 -7.23
N ARG A 50 -7.38 10.61 -6.17
CA ARG A 50 -8.70 9.95 -6.23
C ARG A 50 -9.65 10.52 -5.18
N GLU A 51 -9.51 11.83 -4.91
CA GLU A 51 -10.22 12.50 -3.83
C GLU A 51 -11.73 12.50 -4.07
N PRO A 52 -12.53 12.21 -3.03
CA PRO A 52 -13.97 12.42 -3.06
C PRO A 52 -14.29 13.89 -3.36
N THR A 53 -15.22 14.11 -4.29
CA THR A 53 -15.69 15.44 -4.68
C THR A 53 -17.18 15.57 -4.45
N LYS A 54 -17.64 16.82 -4.22
CA LYS A 54 -19.05 17.20 -4.20
C LYS A 54 -19.34 18.28 -5.22
N ASN A 55 -20.57 18.30 -5.73
CA ASN A 55 -21.01 19.31 -6.66
C ASN A 55 -21.42 20.60 -5.91
N LEU A 56 -20.86 21.73 -6.33
CA LEU A 56 -21.30 23.05 -5.92
C LEU A 56 -21.77 23.79 -7.17
N GLY A 57 -23.04 23.60 -7.52
CA GLY A 57 -23.59 24.04 -8.81
C GLY A 57 -22.90 23.34 -9.97
N PHE A 58 -22.22 24.09 -10.83
CA PHE A 58 -21.46 23.59 -11.99
C PHE A 58 -19.99 23.23 -11.68
N LEU A 59 -19.52 23.52 -10.44
CA LEU A 59 -18.16 23.23 -10.02
C LEU A 59 -18.09 21.96 -9.19
N LYS A 60 -17.03 21.16 -9.42
CA LYS A 60 -16.63 20.06 -8.53
C LYS A 60 -15.57 20.56 -7.57
N ILE A 61 -15.84 20.42 -6.28
CA ILE A 61 -14.90 20.77 -5.21
C ILE A 61 -14.60 19.56 -4.35
N LEU A 62 -13.46 19.56 -3.65
CA LEU A 62 -13.09 18.50 -2.72
C LEU A 62 -14.11 18.40 -1.58
N ASP A 63 -14.46 17.19 -1.20
CA ASP A 63 -15.31 16.91 -0.04
C ASP A 63 -14.46 16.49 1.16
N TYR A 64 -13.88 17.46 1.84
CA TYR A 64 -13.00 17.24 3.00
C TYR A 64 -13.67 16.44 4.12
N LYS A 65 -14.97 16.65 4.34
CA LYS A 65 -15.72 15.89 5.33
C LYS A 65 -15.76 14.42 4.98
N LYS A 66 -16.05 14.10 3.73
CA LYS A 66 -16.09 12.72 3.23
C LYS A 66 -14.68 12.10 3.21
N ILE A 67 -13.65 12.85 2.83
CA ILE A 67 -12.25 12.40 2.90
C ILE A 67 -11.91 11.98 4.33
N LYS A 68 -12.22 12.80 5.33
CA LYS A 68 -11.96 12.52 6.73
C LYS A 68 -12.71 11.27 7.20
N GLU A 69 -14.02 11.22 7.03
CA GLU A 69 -14.86 10.10 7.46
C GLU A 69 -14.40 8.77 6.84
N MET A 70 -14.14 8.76 5.53
CA MET A 70 -13.68 7.56 4.84
C MET A 70 -12.28 7.13 5.27
N SER A 71 -11.38 8.10 5.52
CA SER A 71 -10.03 7.81 5.99
C SER A 71 -10.04 7.22 7.39
N GLU A 72 -10.78 7.80 8.32
CA GLU A 72 -10.90 7.30 9.69
C GLU A 72 -11.48 5.88 9.72
N ALA A 73 -12.55 5.63 8.98
CA ALA A 73 -13.14 4.28 8.85
C ALA A 73 -12.15 3.27 8.24
N HIS A 74 -11.35 3.68 7.27
CA HIS A 74 -10.36 2.81 6.64
C HIS A 74 -9.18 2.51 7.58
N LEU A 75 -8.69 3.51 8.32
CA LEU A 75 -7.64 3.35 9.33
C LEU A 75 -8.08 2.44 10.47
N ASP A 76 -9.32 2.60 10.94
CA ASP A 76 -9.91 1.73 11.97
C ASP A 76 -10.01 0.28 11.50
N LYS A 77 -10.46 0.04 10.25
CA LYS A 77 -10.50 -1.29 9.64
C LYS A 77 -9.14 -1.97 9.62
N LEU A 78 -8.08 -1.19 9.38
CA LEU A 78 -6.69 -1.65 9.37
C LEU A 78 -6.04 -1.67 10.76
N LYS A 79 -6.74 -1.21 11.81
CA LYS A 79 -6.24 -1.05 13.18
C LYS A 79 -5.01 -0.13 13.26
N ILE A 80 -4.96 0.90 12.41
CA ILE A 80 -3.91 1.92 12.40
C ILE A 80 -4.32 3.05 13.33
N HIS A 81 -3.56 3.26 14.40
CA HIS A 81 -3.86 4.28 15.40
C HIS A 81 -3.12 5.59 15.11
N VAL A 82 -3.88 6.62 14.84
CA VAL A 82 -3.43 8.01 14.68
C VAL A 82 -4.34 8.92 15.51
N LYS A 83 -3.94 10.16 15.77
CA LYS A 83 -4.76 11.11 16.54
C LYS A 83 -6.02 11.56 15.78
N SER A 84 -5.88 11.80 14.49
CA SER A 84 -6.95 12.23 13.57
C SER A 84 -6.47 12.07 12.13
N ALA A 85 -7.40 11.88 11.18
CA ALA A 85 -7.08 11.95 9.75
C ALA A 85 -6.65 13.36 9.29
N ASP A 86 -6.90 14.41 10.10
CA ASP A 86 -6.45 15.79 9.86
C ASP A 86 -4.99 16.03 10.26
N GLN A 87 -4.34 15.06 10.98
CA GLN A 87 -2.93 15.18 11.36
C GLN A 87 -2.03 15.17 10.12
N LYS A 88 -1.03 16.05 10.08
CA LYS A 88 -0.06 16.08 8.99
C LYS A 88 0.87 14.89 9.03
N VAL A 89 1.24 14.40 7.84
CA VAL A 89 2.13 13.23 7.71
C VAL A 89 3.54 13.50 8.25
N GLU A 90 4.03 14.73 8.17
CA GLU A 90 5.34 15.12 8.72
C GLU A 90 5.47 14.94 10.25
N GLU A 91 4.33 14.96 10.98
CA GLU A 91 4.28 14.76 12.42
C GLU A 91 4.34 13.28 12.84
N LEU A 92 4.29 12.35 11.88
CA LEU A 92 4.23 10.92 12.14
C LEU A 92 5.63 10.31 12.31
N SER A 93 5.72 9.23 13.14
CA SER A 93 6.91 8.39 13.17
C SER A 93 7.11 7.64 11.85
N GLY A 94 8.31 7.06 11.65
CA GLY A 94 8.61 6.24 10.47
C GLY A 94 7.61 5.11 10.28
N GLY A 95 7.34 4.34 11.33
CA GLY A 95 6.37 3.24 11.29
C GLY A 95 4.93 3.69 11.05
N GLN A 96 4.54 4.85 11.59
CA GLN A 96 3.23 5.43 11.28
C GLN A 96 3.13 5.86 9.80
N ARG A 97 4.16 6.51 9.26
CA ARG A 97 4.20 6.85 7.83
C ARG A 97 4.10 5.61 6.95
N GLN A 98 4.81 4.54 7.30
CA GLN A 98 4.72 3.26 6.61
C GLN A 98 3.27 2.72 6.64
N ALA A 99 2.62 2.73 7.80
CA ALA A 99 1.24 2.30 7.94
C ALA A 99 0.27 3.14 7.07
N ILE A 100 0.48 4.46 6.98
CA ILE A 100 -0.33 5.34 6.11
C ILE A 100 -0.08 5.04 4.62
N ALA A 101 1.15 4.74 4.19
CA ALA A 101 1.44 4.33 2.82
C ALA A 101 0.72 3.01 2.46
N ILE A 102 0.69 2.05 3.38
CA ILE A 102 -0.08 0.81 3.23
C ILE A 102 -1.59 1.09 3.20
N ALA A 103 -2.09 1.97 4.08
CA ALA A 103 -3.49 2.38 4.07
C ALA A 103 -3.89 3.02 2.73
N ARG A 104 -3.06 3.91 2.17
CA ARG A 104 -3.28 4.49 0.84
C ARG A 104 -3.36 3.42 -0.25
N ALA A 105 -2.42 2.48 -0.26
CA ALA A 105 -2.40 1.39 -1.25
C ALA A 105 -3.62 0.46 -1.15
N THR A 106 -4.28 0.39 0.01
CA THR A 106 -5.43 -0.50 0.25
C THR A 106 -6.79 0.19 0.27
N ALA A 107 -6.84 1.50 0.05
CA ALA A 107 -8.08 2.29 0.14
C ALA A 107 -9.10 2.00 -0.98
N PHE A 108 -8.67 1.42 -2.11
CA PHE A 108 -9.48 1.32 -3.34
C PHE A 108 -9.67 -0.13 -3.83
N ASN A 109 -10.16 -1.01 -2.96
CA ASN A 109 -10.44 -2.43 -3.29
C ASN A 109 -9.25 -3.17 -3.90
N SER A 110 -8.08 -2.97 -3.35
CA SER A 110 -6.84 -3.61 -3.81
C SER A 110 -6.93 -5.12 -3.65
N LYS A 111 -6.55 -5.85 -4.70
CA LYS A 111 -6.47 -7.32 -4.72
C LYS A 111 -5.05 -7.79 -4.43
N LEU A 112 -4.08 -7.01 -4.87
CA LEU A 112 -2.66 -7.28 -4.68
C LEU A 112 -1.92 -5.98 -4.35
N VAL A 113 -1.12 -6.01 -3.29
CA VAL A 113 -0.22 -4.93 -2.91
C VAL A 113 1.22 -5.42 -3.00
N ILE A 114 2.03 -4.73 -3.78
CA ILE A 114 3.48 -4.96 -3.86
C ILE A 114 4.16 -3.98 -2.90
N MET A 115 5.02 -4.47 -2.02
CA MET A 115 5.73 -3.66 -1.04
C MET A 115 7.24 -3.81 -1.23
N ASP A 116 7.90 -2.68 -1.47
CA ASP A 116 9.35 -2.63 -1.67
C ASP A 116 10.03 -2.19 -0.36
N GLU A 117 10.78 -3.11 0.25
CA GLU A 117 11.51 -2.91 1.51
C GLU A 117 10.66 -2.27 2.64
N PRO A 118 9.48 -2.82 2.99
CA PRO A 118 8.52 -2.14 3.86
C PRO A 118 9.01 -1.91 5.29
N THR A 119 10.11 -2.51 5.70
CA THR A 119 10.65 -2.47 7.07
C THR A 119 12.07 -1.91 7.17
N ALA A 120 12.71 -1.58 6.04
CA ALA A 120 14.15 -1.29 5.97
C ALA A 120 14.59 -0.10 6.86
N ALA A 121 13.78 0.94 6.97
CA ALA A 121 14.12 2.18 7.72
C ALA A 121 13.43 2.29 9.08
N LEU A 122 12.93 1.17 9.64
CA LEU A 122 12.12 1.17 10.85
C LEU A 122 12.90 0.68 12.08
N ALA A 123 12.57 1.22 13.25
CA ALA A 123 13.02 0.69 14.52
C ALA A 123 12.36 -0.68 14.78
N ILE A 124 13.03 -1.57 15.53
CA ILE A 124 12.59 -2.95 15.78
C ILE A 124 11.13 -3.03 16.28
N LYS A 125 10.72 -2.11 17.16
CA LYS A 125 9.34 -2.06 17.69
C LYS A 125 8.30 -1.67 16.62
N GLU A 126 8.70 -0.93 15.60
CA GLU A 126 7.83 -0.51 14.50
C GLU A 126 7.71 -1.60 13.44
N VAL A 127 8.78 -2.37 13.21
CA VAL A 127 8.80 -3.52 12.30
C VAL A 127 7.66 -4.49 12.63
N GLY A 128 7.55 -4.91 13.90
CA GLY A 128 6.49 -5.84 14.32
C GLY A 128 5.08 -5.33 13.96
N LYS A 129 4.80 -4.04 14.15
CA LYS A 129 3.49 -3.45 13.80
C LYS A 129 3.21 -3.48 12.30
N VAL A 130 4.24 -3.27 11.46
CA VAL A 130 4.09 -3.35 10.00
C VAL A 130 3.86 -4.80 9.57
N LEU A 131 4.57 -5.76 10.14
CA LEU A 131 4.35 -7.18 9.86
C LEU A 131 2.95 -7.65 10.30
N ASP A 132 2.47 -7.19 11.47
CA ASP A 132 1.10 -7.44 11.91
C ASP A 132 0.05 -6.86 10.94
N LEU A 133 0.30 -5.65 10.42
CA LEU A 133 -0.55 -5.03 9.42
C LEU A 133 -0.58 -5.85 8.12
N ILE A 134 0.57 -6.32 7.63
CA ILE A 134 0.68 -7.19 6.46
C ILE A 134 -0.13 -8.48 6.67
N ASN A 135 0.03 -9.14 7.83
CA ASN A 135 -0.76 -10.31 8.17
C ASN A 135 -2.28 -10.00 8.27
N GLY A 136 -2.61 -8.78 8.69
CA GLY A 136 -3.99 -8.27 8.70
C GLY A 136 -4.58 -8.18 7.29
N LEU A 137 -3.81 -7.71 6.31
CA LEU A 137 -4.23 -7.64 4.90
C LEU A 137 -4.53 -9.02 4.31
N LYS A 138 -3.69 -10.02 4.58
CA LYS A 138 -3.93 -11.42 4.18
C LYS A 138 -5.27 -11.94 4.70
N LYS A 139 -5.61 -11.64 5.96
CA LYS A 139 -6.88 -12.08 6.58
C LYS A 139 -8.12 -11.48 5.95
N ILE A 140 -8.02 -10.29 5.35
CA ILE A 140 -9.13 -9.65 4.63
C ILE A 140 -9.11 -9.93 3.12
N GLY A 141 -8.27 -10.87 2.66
CA GLY A 141 -8.23 -11.35 1.28
C GLY A 141 -7.39 -10.51 0.32
N VAL A 142 -6.53 -9.63 0.83
CA VAL A 142 -5.58 -8.88 0.00
C VAL A 142 -4.29 -9.70 -0.12
N SER A 143 -3.89 -10.03 -1.35
CA SER A 143 -2.60 -10.68 -1.61
C SER A 143 -1.46 -9.67 -1.44
N VAL A 144 -0.31 -10.12 -0.94
CA VAL A 144 0.85 -9.24 -0.74
C VAL A 144 2.09 -9.89 -1.36
N ILE A 145 2.83 -9.11 -2.15
CA ILE A 145 4.19 -9.43 -2.58
C ILE A 145 5.14 -8.51 -1.84
N ILE A 146 6.11 -9.07 -1.14
CA ILE A 146 7.13 -8.31 -0.40
C ILE A 146 8.46 -8.51 -1.10
N ILE A 147 9.15 -7.43 -1.39
CA ILE A 147 10.55 -7.41 -1.80
C ILE A 147 11.34 -7.00 -0.56
N SER A 148 12.20 -7.88 -0.06
CA SER A 148 13.03 -7.60 1.11
C SER A 148 14.28 -8.46 1.09
N HIS A 149 15.32 -7.96 1.76
CA HIS A 149 16.56 -8.69 2.06
C HIS A 149 16.62 -9.15 3.53
N ARG A 150 15.58 -8.87 4.33
CA ARG A 150 15.49 -9.23 5.75
C ARG A 150 14.77 -10.57 5.89
N MET A 151 15.53 -11.63 6.10
CA MET A 151 14.99 -12.99 6.17
C MET A 151 13.99 -13.18 7.32
N ASP A 152 14.23 -12.55 8.49
CA ASP A 152 13.32 -12.64 9.64
C ASP A 152 11.92 -12.09 9.30
N ASP A 153 11.85 -10.98 8.56
CA ASP A 153 10.58 -10.38 8.15
C ASP A 153 9.86 -11.27 7.12
N ILE A 154 10.62 -11.85 6.16
CA ILE A 154 10.10 -12.77 5.15
C ILE A 154 9.47 -13.99 5.82
N PHE A 155 10.20 -14.66 6.72
CA PHE A 155 9.69 -15.85 7.42
C PHE A 155 8.51 -15.56 8.35
N ALA A 156 8.37 -14.31 8.83
CA ALA A 156 7.26 -13.93 9.69
C ALA A 156 5.92 -13.79 8.95
N VAL A 157 5.91 -13.49 7.63
CA VAL A 157 4.68 -13.13 6.93
C VAL A 157 4.46 -13.80 5.58
N CYS A 158 5.49 -14.38 4.95
CA CYS A 158 5.38 -14.99 3.64
C CYS A 158 4.97 -16.47 3.74
N ASP A 159 4.10 -16.90 2.83
CA ASP A 159 3.71 -18.29 2.66
C ASP A 159 4.60 -18.97 1.60
N ARG A 160 5.20 -18.20 0.70
CA ARG A 160 6.10 -18.65 -0.36
C ARG A 160 7.18 -17.62 -0.62
N VAL A 161 8.39 -18.06 -0.88
CA VAL A 161 9.55 -17.21 -1.15
C VAL A 161 10.15 -17.59 -2.50
N THR A 162 10.44 -16.59 -3.31
CA THR A 162 11.16 -16.74 -4.57
C THR A 162 12.48 -15.95 -4.47
N ALA A 163 13.60 -16.62 -4.57
CA ALA A 163 14.92 -15.99 -4.59
C ALA A 163 15.32 -15.64 -6.03
N LEU A 164 15.66 -14.37 -6.25
CA LEU A 164 16.18 -13.89 -7.53
C LEU A 164 17.69 -13.68 -7.43
N PHE A 165 18.43 -14.15 -8.43
CA PHE A 165 19.86 -13.91 -8.56
C PHE A 165 20.20 -13.49 -9.99
N GLN A 166 20.84 -12.34 -10.14
CA GLN A 166 21.22 -11.76 -11.44
C GLN A 166 20.06 -11.73 -12.45
N GLY A 167 18.86 -11.39 -12.00
CA GLY A 167 17.66 -11.25 -12.85
C GLY A 167 16.98 -12.57 -13.23
N THR A 168 17.42 -13.70 -12.66
CA THR A 168 16.81 -15.03 -12.90
C THR A 168 16.21 -15.58 -11.61
N ASN A 169 15.14 -16.38 -11.73
CA ASN A 169 14.63 -17.18 -10.63
C ASN A 169 15.67 -18.24 -10.26
N PHE A 170 16.20 -18.16 -9.03
CA PHE A 170 17.24 -19.06 -8.53
C PHE A 170 16.67 -20.19 -7.70
N ALA A 171 15.70 -19.93 -6.84
CA ALA A 171 15.08 -20.90 -5.97
C ALA A 171 13.68 -20.47 -5.54
N GLU A 172 12.84 -21.45 -5.22
CA GLU A 172 11.53 -21.25 -4.59
C GLU A 172 11.40 -22.16 -3.36
N ALA A 173 10.72 -21.65 -2.32
CA ALA A 173 10.40 -22.37 -1.09
C ALA A 173 9.01 -22.00 -0.60
N GLU A 174 8.31 -22.95 0.06
CA GLU A 174 7.03 -22.79 0.76
C GLU A 174 7.23 -22.93 2.26
#